data_84a9c0f63d266d1dc79016463a835035
#
_entry.id   84a9c0f63d266d1dc79016463a835035
#
_cell.length_a   1.000
_cell.length_b   1.000
_cell.length_c   1.000
_cell.angle_alpha   90.00
_cell.angle_beta   90.00
_cell.angle_gamma   90.00
#
_symmetry.space_group_name_H-M   'P 1'
#
loop_
_entity.id
_entity.type
_entity.pdbx_description
1 polymer ?
#
loop_
_entity_poly.entity_id
_entity_poly.type
_entity_poly.pdbx_seq_one_letter_code
_entity_poly.pdbx_strand_id
1 'polypeptide(L)'
;METIKAGCYLVDVKNKKVALVYREKRNDWSFPKGHKEEGETIEECAVRETAEETKRVAQIVPEIEPVVERYQTPAGEKCVCYMFVAIDKGHSDNDSWDTHDTYFIDVDKVEEKLTYEDLKQSWKSVLPKIKKLF
;
A
#
# COMPACT_ATOMS: atom_id res chain seq x y z
N MET A 1 9.12 -20.91 6.37
CA MET A 1 8.22 -19.95 7.05
C MET A 1 8.14 -18.67 6.24
N GLU A 2 6.93 -18.17 6.01
CA GLU A 2 6.75 -16.94 5.23
C GLU A 2 6.71 -15.72 6.14
N THR A 3 7.35 -14.63 5.69
CA THR A 3 7.24 -13.34 6.34
C THR A 3 5.95 -12.68 5.87
N ILE A 4 5.11 -12.23 6.80
CA ILE A 4 3.83 -11.60 6.48
C ILE A 4 4.00 -10.08 6.47
N LYS A 5 3.57 -9.46 5.38
CA LYS A 5 3.52 -8.01 5.22
C LYS A 5 2.11 -7.58 4.86
N ALA A 6 1.78 -6.34 5.11
CA ALA A 6 0.51 -5.78 4.68
C ALA A 6 0.63 -4.28 4.41
N GLY A 7 -0.22 -3.79 3.56
CA GLY A 7 -0.28 -2.37 3.22
C GLY A 7 -1.59 -2.03 2.55
N CYS A 8 -1.66 -0.81 2.03
CA CYS A 8 -2.88 -0.30 1.42
C CYS A 8 -2.64 0.35 0.07
N TYR A 9 -3.62 0.16 -0.81
CA TYR A 9 -3.86 1.08 -1.91
C TYR A 9 -4.73 2.18 -1.31
N LEU A 10 -4.09 3.28 -0.92
CA LEU A 10 -4.76 4.38 -0.19
C LEU A 10 -5.38 5.35 -1.19
N VAL A 11 -6.71 5.38 -1.22
CA VAL A 11 -7.47 6.07 -2.26
C VAL A 11 -8.07 7.37 -1.74
N ASP A 12 -7.79 8.46 -2.44
CA ASP A 12 -8.49 9.73 -2.29
C ASP A 12 -9.65 9.70 -3.30
N VAL A 13 -10.83 9.35 -2.81
CA VAL A 13 -12.01 9.15 -3.68
C VAL A 13 -12.44 10.45 -4.36
N LYS A 14 -12.38 11.54 -3.62
CA LYS A 14 -12.81 12.85 -4.14
C LYS A 14 -12.00 13.29 -5.35
N ASN A 15 -10.68 13.11 -5.29
CA ASN A 15 -9.78 13.57 -6.32
C ASN A 15 -9.34 12.46 -7.27
N LYS A 16 -9.81 11.23 -7.07
CA LYS A 16 -9.49 10.05 -7.89
C LYS A 16 -7.99 9.79 -7.97
N LYS A 17 -7.34 9.80 -6.80
CA LYS A 17 -5.90 9.62 -6.68
C LYS A 17 -5.57 8.52 -5.71
N VAL A 18 -4.36 7.98 -5.83
CA VAL A 18 -3.85 6.93 -4.94
C VAL A 18 -2.47 7.33 -4.45
N ALA A 19 -2.20 7.07 -3.17
CA ALA A 19 -0.92 7.40 -2.57
C ALA A 19 0.16 6.43 -3.01
N LEU A 20 1.26 6.96 -3.53
CA LEU A 20 2.49 6.22 -3.76
C LEU A 20 3.56 6.78 -2.84
N VAL A 21 4.47 5.91 -2.41
CA VAL A 21 5.65 6.33 -1.65
C VAL A 21 6.88 6.21 -2.52
N TYR A 22 7.75 7.22 -2.45
CA TYR A 22 9.04 7.19 -3.10
C TYR A 22 10.10 6.88 -2.04
N ARG A 23 10.84 5.79 -2.25
CA ARG A 23 11.90 5.36 -1.32
C ARG A 23 13.25 5.81 -1.89
N GLU A 24 13.77 6.89 -1.33
CA GLU A 24 15.01 7.52 -1.84
C GLU A 24 16.19 6.55 -1.89
N LYS A 25 16.38 5.77 -0.82
CA LYS A 25 17.51 4.83 -0.72
C LYS A 25 17.48 3.75 -1.79
N ARG A 26 16.29 3.37 -2.25
CA ARG A 26 16.10 2.34 -3.29
C ARG A 26 15.80 2.95 -4.65
N ASN A 27 15.58 4.25 -4.68
CA ASN A 27 15.18 4.96 -5.90
C ASN A 27 14.00 4.26 -6.58
N ASP A 28 12.96 3.96 -5.80
CA ASP A 28 11.80 3.26 -6.32
C ASP A 28 10.47 3.87 -5.83
N TRP A 29 9.43 3.58 -6.60
CA TRP A 29 8.06 3.97 -6.31
C TRP A 29 7.25 2.72 -5.99
N SER A 30 6.56 2.74 -4.86
CA SER A 30 5.73 1.61 -4.45
C SER A 30 4.54 2.09 -3.61
N PHE A 31 3.76 1.13 -3.09
CA PHE A 31 2.67 1.43 -2.16
C PHE A 31 3.17 1.29 -0.72
N PRO A 32 2.52 1.99 0.25
CA PRO A 32 2.90 1.82 1.65
C PRO A 32 2.60 0.40 2.12
N LYS A 33 3.57 -0.23 2.77
CA LYS A 33 3.45 -1.58 3.31
C LYS A 33 4.63 -1.88 4.23
N GLY A 34 4.46 -2.88 5.10
CA GLY A 34 5.55 -3.31 5.96
C GLY A 34 5.23 -4.60 6.70
N HIS A 35 6.11 -4.97 7.61
CA HIS A 35 6.06 -6.23 8.34
C HIS A 35 4.97 -6.26 9.38
N LYS A 36 4.24 -7.38 9.46
CA LYS A 36 3.26 -7.63 10.51
C LYS A 36 3.98 -7.85 11.83
N GLU A 37 3.48 -7.21 12.87
CA GLU A 37 3.97 -7.41 14.23
C GLU A 37 3.18 -8.51 14.92
N GLU A 38 3.79 -9.11 15.95
CA GLU A 38 3.13 -10.14 16.72
C GLU A 38 1.89 -9.57 17.41
N GLY A 39 0.80 -10.34 17.37
CA GLY A 39 -0.45 -9.94 18.01
C GLY A 39 -1.36 -9.02 17.20
N GLU A 40 -0.89 -8.44 16.10
CA GLU A 40 -1.78 -7.64 15.27
C GLU A 40 -2.41 -8.46 14.16
N THR A 41 -3.59 -8.06 13.72
CA THR A 41 -4.22 -8.68 12.54
C THR A 41 -3.53 -8.14 11.27
N ILE A 42 -3.77 -8.81 10.15
CA ILE A 42 -3.25 -8.35 8.85
C ILE A 42 -3.82 -6.97 8.52
N GLU A 43 -5.09 -6.73 8.80
CA GLU A 43 -5.75 -5.43 8.59
C GLU A 43 -5.13 -4.35 9.46
N GLU A 44 -4.89 -4.64 10.75
CA GLU A 44 -4.23 -3.71 11.66
C GLU A 44 -2.82 -3.36 11.17
N CYS A 45 -2.10 -4.35 10.67
CA CYS A 45 -0.78 -4.15 10.08
C CYS A 45 -0.86 -3.18 8.89
N ALA A 46 -1.81 -3.41 7.98
CA ALA A 46 -1.96 -2.57 6.80
C ALA A 46 -2.23 -1.11 7.17
N VAL A 47 -3.11 -0.88 8.12
CA VAL A 47 -3.47 0.48 8.57
C VAL A 47 -2.28 1.14 9.28
N ARG A 48 -1.61 0.41 10.16
CA ARG A 48 -0.45 0.93 10.90
C ARG A 48 0.69 1.30 9.97
N GLU A 49 1.08 0.39 9.08
CA GLU A 49 2.18 0.65 8.14
C GLU A 49 1.87 1.81 7.20
N THR A 50 0.62 1.92 6.76
CA THR A 50 0.22 3.06 5.92
C THR A 50 0.35 4.37 6.69
N ALA A 51 -0.07 4.40 7.96
CA ALA A 51 0.06 5.61 8.79
C ALA A 51 1.52 5.97 9.06
N GLU A 52 2.38 4.97 9.30
CA GLU A 52 3.80 5.21 9.52
C GLU A 52 4.47 5.80 8.29
N GLU A 53 4.21 5.25 7.12
CA GLU A 53 4.91 5.66 5.89
C GLU A 53 4.35 6.91 5.25
N THR A 54 3.03 7.13 5.33
CA THR A 54 2.37 8.23 4.62
C THR A 54 1.86 9.36 5.52
N LYS A 55 1.78 9.13 6.82
CA LYS A 55 1.14 10.05 7.78
C LYS A 55 -0.34 10.27 7.45
N ARG A 56 -1.00 9.24 6.92
CA ARG A 56 -2.43 9.28 6.59
C ARG A 56 -3.18 8.16 7.29
N VAL A 57 -4.45 8.38 7.58
CA VAL A 57 -5.34 7.38 8.17
C VAL A 57 -6.04 6.62 7.06
N ALA A 58 -5.88 5.29 7.05
CA ALA A 58 -6.51 4.42 6.07
C ALA A 58 -7.74 3.74 6.67
N GLN A 59 -8.86 3.78 5.94
CA GLN A 59 -10.05 3.01 6.30
C GLN A 59 -10.25 1.93 5.24
N ILE A 60 -10.00 0.67 5.61
CA ILE A 60 -10.12 -0.46 4.68
C ILE A 60 -11.57 -0.59 4.19
N VAL A 61 -11.71 -0.85 2.87
CA VAL A 61 -13.00 -1.14 2.24
C VAL A 61 -13.23 -2.64 2.34
N PRO A 62 -14.08 -3.11 3.25
CA PRO A 62 -14.19 -4.55 3.53
C PRO A 62 -14.80 -5.36 2.39
N GLU A 63 -15.54 -4.71 1.48
CA GLU A 63 -16.19 -5.38 0.35
C GLU A 63 -15.20 -5.76 -0.76
N ILE A 64 -13.98 -5.20 -0.72
CA ILE A 64 -12.94 -5.51 -1.71
C ILE A 64 -11.90 -6.39 -1.03
N GLU A 65 -11.73 -7.60 -1.55
CA GLU A 65 -10.73 -8.52 -1.02
C GLU A 65 -9.32 -8.00 -1.27
N PRO A 66 -8.37 -8.26 -0.35
CA PRO A 66 -6.99 -7.82 -0.56
C PRO A 66 -6.34 -8.57 -1.73
N VAL A 67 -5.42 -7.88 -2.39
CA VAL A 67 -4.54 -8.51 -3.37
C VAL A 67 -3.43 -9.20 -2.58
N VAL A 68 -3.20 -10.48 -2.84
CA VAL A 68 -2.16 -11.25 -2.16
C VAL A 68 -0.98 -11.43 -3.10
N GLU A 69 0.18 -10.93 -2.68
CA GLU A 69 1.42 -11.02 -3.46
C GLU A 69 2.40 -11.93 -2.74
N ARG A 70 2.95 -12.92 -3.44
CA ARG A 70 3.97 -13.81 -2.90
C ARG A 70 5.26 -13.60 -3.67
N TYR A 71 6.36 -13.42 -2.95
CA TYR A 71 7.65 -13.17 -3.58
C TYR A 71 8.78 -13.60 -2.65
N GLN A 72 9.99 -13.61 -3.20
CA GLN A 72 11.20 -13.94 -2.45
C GLN A 72 12.16 -12.77 -2.58
N THR A 73 12.75 -12.35 -1.44
CA THR A 73 13.74 -11.29 -1.46
C THR A 73 15.07 -11.81 -2.02
N PRO A 74 15.99 -10.93 -2.45
CA PRO A 74 17.32 -11.38 -2.89
C PRO A 74 18.08 -12.17 -1.83
N ALA A 75 17.78 -11.96 -0.54
CA ALA A 75 18.39 -12.72 0.55
C ALA A 75 17.71 -14.09 0.78
N GLY A 76 16.71 -14.44 -0.02
CA GLY A 76 16.02 -15.72 0.07
C GLY A 76 14.82 -15.77 1.00
N GLU A 77 14.43 -14.65 1.58
CA GLU A 77 13.26 -14.57 2.46
C GLU A 77 11.97 -14.70 1.65
N LYS A 78 11.13 -15.66 2.01
CA LYS A 78 9.81 -15.84 1.38
C LYS A 78 8.82 -14.92 2.05
N CYS A 79 8.15 -14.07 1.25
CA CYS A 79 7.20 -13.09 1.74
C CYS A 79 5.82 -13.28 1.14
N VAL A 80 4.80 -13.01 1.95
CA VAL A 80 3.42 -12.85 1.47
C VAL A 80 2.95 -11.46 1.92
N CYS A 81 2.43 -10.68 0.98
CA CYS A 81 1.97 -9.32 1.25
C CYS A 81 0.49 -9.20 0.91
N TYR A 82 -0.28 -8.68 1.85
CA TYR A 82 -1.73 -8.45 1.70
C TYR A 82 -1.96 -6.95 1.48
N MET A 83 -2.43 -6.59 0.28
CA MET A 83 -2.67 -5.19 -0.08
C MET A 83 -4.17 -4.91 -0.11
N PHE A 84 -4.62 -4.08 0.84
CA PHE A 84 -6.04 -3.73 0.99
C PHE A 84 -6.34 -2.42 0.28
N VAL A 85 -7.52 -2.34 -0.33
CA VAL A 85 -8.03 -1.06 -0.80
C VAL A 85 -8.57 -0.31 0.41
N ALA A 86 -8.13 0.92 0.61
CA ALA A 86 -8.52 1.73 1.74
C ALA A 86 -8.77 3.16 1.32
N ILE A 87 -9.70 3.83 2.02
CA ILE A 87 -10.04 5.22 1.76
C ILE A 87 -9.21 6.11 2.67
N ASP A 88 -8.65 7.18 2.10
CA ASP A 88 -7.91 8.18 2.85
C ASP A 88 -8.87 8.99 3.72
N LYS A 89 -8.67 8.94 5.04
CA LYS A 89 -9.52 9.64 6.01
C LYS A 89 -8.84 10.86 6.63
N GLY A 90 -7.71 11.27 6.09
CA GLY A 90 -7.02 12.47 6.53
C GLY A 90 -5.70 12.22 7.23
N HIS A 91 -5.19 13.27 7.86
CA HIS A 91 -3.87 13.24 8.51
C HIS A 91 -3.86 12.33 9.74
N SER A 92 -2.75 11.58 9.90
CA SER A 92 -2.48 10.77 11.08
C SER A 92 -1.38 11.45 11.93
N ASP A 93 -1.57 11.46 13.25
CA ASP A 93 -0.58 12.00 14.19
C ASP A 93 0.54 11.00 14.55
N ASN A 94 0.76 10.02 13.71
CA ASN A 94 1.78 9.00 13.92
C ASN A 94 3.18 9.62 13.93
N ASP A 95 3.99 9.29 14.94
CA ASP A 95 5.35 9.85 15.16
C ASP A 95 6.44 8.99 14.54
N SER A 96 6.10 8.00 13.73
CA SER A 96 7.07 7.05 13.17
C SER A 96 8.18 7.75 12.39
N TRP A 97 9.40 7.19 12.49
CA TRP A 97 10.56 7.61 11.71
C TRP A 97 10.56 6.99 10.30
N ASP A 98 9.65 6.07 10.01
CA ASP A 98 9.56 5.33 8.75
C ASP A 98 8.82 6.09 7.65
N THR A 99 8.72 7.41 7.77
CA THR A 99 8.04 8.23 6.77
C THR A 99 8.84 8.31 5.48
N HIS A 100 8.18 8.04 4.38
CA HIS A 100 8.71 8.25 3.04
C HIS A 100 7.99 9.43 2.39
N ASP A 101 8.58 9.95 1.31
CA ASP A 101 7.91 10.97 0.50
C ASP A 101 6.65 10.36 -0.11
N THR A 102 5.51 10.96 0.17
CA THR A 102 4.20 10.47 -0.27
C THR A 102 3.61 11.40 -1.31
N TYR A 103 3.15 10.82 -2.40
CA TYR A 103 2.54 11.57 -3.51
C TYR A 103 1.21 10.93 -3.87
N PHE A 104 0.17 11.76 -4.02
CA PHE A 104 -1.12 11.30 -4.52
C PHE A 104 -1.14 11.44 -6.03
N ILE A 105 -1.26 10.32 -6.73
CA ILE A 105 -1.13 10.22 -8.18
C ILE A 105 -2.50 9.85 -8.78
N ASP A 106 -2.87 10.48 -9.90
CA ASP A 106 -4.10 10.10 -10.61
C ASP A 106 -4.12 8.62 -10.88
N VAL A 107 -5.28 7.98 -10.64
CA VAL A 107 -5.40 6.53 -10.77
C VAL A 107 -4.97 6.01 -12.14
N ASP A 108 -5.15 6.82 -13.20
CA ASP A 108 -4.78 6.43 -14.56
C ASP A 108 -3.28 6.61 -14.86
N LYS A 109 -2.53 7.16 -13.90
CA LYS A 109 -1.09 7.38 -14.05
C LYS A 109 -0.23 6.57 -13.09
N VAL A 110 -0.88 5.81 -12.19
CA VAL A 110 -0.17 5.02 -11.19
C VAL A 110 0.71 3.97 -11.83
N GLU A 111 0.19 3.25 -12.80
CA GLU A 111 0.93 2.15 -13.44
C GLU A 111 2.28 2.62 -13.99
N GLU A 112 2.30 3.73 -14.70
CA GLU A 112 3.54 4.25 -15.31
C GLU A 112 4.55 4.73 -14.27
N LYS A 113 4.09 5.10 -13.06
CA LYS A 113 4.96 5.56 -11.98
C LYS A 113 5.63 4.42 -11.23
N LEU A 114 4.97 3.27 -11.13
CA LEU A 114 5.49 2.14 -10.36
C LEU A 114 6.79 1.61 -10.97
N THR A 115 7.76 1.29 -10.11
CA THR A 115 9.07 0.82 -10.54
C THR A 115 9.06 -0.64 -10.95
N TYR A 116 8.30 -1.48 -10.22
CA TYR A 116 8.36 -2.93 -10.39
C TYR A 116 7.19 -3.48 -11.19
N GLU A 117 7.50 -4.38 -12.11
CA GLU A 117 6.51 -4.97 -13.02
C GLU A 117 5.44 -5.75 -12.28
N ASP A 118 5.80 -6.48 -11.23
CA ASP A 118 4.84 -7.25 -10.44
C ASP A 118 3.83 -6.34 -9.74
N LEU A 119 4.26 -5.17 -9.26
CA LEU A 119 3.36 -4.18 -8.68
C LEU A 119 2.40 -3.61 -9.73
N LYS A 120 2.89 -3.40 -10.95
CA LYS A 120 2.04 -2.94 -12.06
C LYS A 120 0.94 -3.95 -12.36
N GLN A 121 1.26 -5.24 -12.36
CA GLN A 121 0.29 -6.30 -12.63
C GLN A 121 -0.77 -6.37 -11.53
N SER A 122 -0.36 -6.32 -10.26
CA SER A 122 -1.29 -6.30 -9.12
C SER A 122 -2.19 -5.07 -9.18
N TRP A 123 -1.61 -3.91 -9.51
CA TRP A 123 -2.36 -2.68 -9.64
C TRP A 123 -3.44 -2.78 -10.73
N LYS A 124 -3.09 -3.33 -11.89
CA LYS A 124 -4.05 -3.53 -12.98
C LYS A 124 -5.23 -4.39 -12.54
N SER A 125 -4.98 -5.39 -11.71
CA SER A 125 -6.04 -6.30 -11.25
C SER A 125 -7.02 -5.62 -10.29
N VAL A 126 -6.56 -4.65 -9.50
CA VAL A 126 -7.39 -3.99 -8.48
C VAL A 126 -8.02 -2.69 -8.99
N LEU A 127 -7.45 -2.07 -10.02
CA LEU A 127 -7.90 -0.77 -10.52
C LEU A 127 -9.40 -0.73 -10.87
N PRO A 128 -9.98 -1.72 -11.56
CA PRO A 128 -11.42 -1.68 -11.85
C PRO A 128 -12.28 -1.62 -10.59
N LYS A 129 -11.85 -2.30 -9.52
CA LYS A 129 -12.57 -2.30 -8.24
C LYS A 129 -12.46 -0.93 -7.57
N ILE A 130 -11.30 -0.30 -7.65
CA ILE A 130 -11.09 1.05 -7.10
C ILE A 130 -11.95 2.05 -7.85
N LYS A 131 -12.04 1.95 -9.18
CA LYS A 131 -12.85 2.87 -9.98
C LYS A 131 -14.33 2.83 -9.63
N LYS A 132 -14.81 1.72 -9.09
CA LYS A 132 -16.21 1.61 -8.64
C LYS A 132 -16.49 2.44 -7.39
N LEU A 133 -15.46 2.91 -6.69
CA LEU A 133 -15.61 3.77 -5.52
C LEU A 133 -15.84 5.24 -5.91
N PHE A 134 -15.59 5.59 -7.15
CA PHE A 134 -15.66 6.98 -7.63
C PHE A 134 -17.07 7.42 -8.04
#